data_6b71440116add8383b4d3d68fa6698b2
#
_entry.id   6b71440116add8383b4d3d68fa6698b2
#
_cell.length_a   1.000
_cell.length_b   1.000
_cell.length_c   1.000
_cell.angle_alpha   90.00
_cell.angle_beta   90.00
_cell.angle_gamma   90.00
#
_symmetry.space_group_name_H-M   'P 1'
#
loop_
_entity.id
_entity.type
_entity.pdbx_description
1 polymer ?
#
loop_
_entity_poly.entity_id
_entity_poly.type
_entity_poly.pdbx_seq_one_letter_code
_entity_poly.pdbx_strand_id
1 'polypeptide(L)'
;MSKCKICFSTTLLCLGLLLAGCVNQEERLRQRAAELCKYVPDHELLAQSKDYMTADFYAVLDTLFNLPEHEAMDHEWLYYFVTGNGGTIADFEVVGVQQTDETHAVATVLVRQKWEDGTMDSESDAEEHHLYMEYVDGQWLMSDFDEHKADCRRHIAINRREQTVRAAISDYLVREIGAQYLQGELCIPMLLIAAEDDESKPMRVWGDFWVFWYNQVGDTLKTVSGGSHPGLLTLSEEDGRFAVTGFERVEDGSRFQSSAQRIFGKHFDVFQNMHSNEDVREAVRKEQLQEYVQQHSIPVRYYQDYGWPAVEL
;
A
#
# COMPACT_ATOMS: atom_id res chain seq x y z
N MET A 1 54.50 3.90 -61.25
CA MET A 1 53.19 3.40 -60.87
C MET A 1 53.35 2.70 -59.56
N SER A 2 53.09 3.40 -58.50
CA SER A 2 53.04 2.82 -57.14
C SER A 2 52.22 3.79 -56.31
N LYS A 3 51.11 3.32 -55.73
CA LYS A 3 50.43 3.89 -54.55
C LYS A 3 48.97 3.45 -54.57
N CYS A 4 48.64 2.42 -53.86
CA CYS A 4 47.36 2.26 -53.14
C CYS A 4 47.31 0.88 -52.44
N LYS A 5 47.92 0.78 -51.26
CA LYS A 5 47.79 -0.39 -50.39
C LYS A 5 47.84 -0.08 -48.88
N ILE A 6 47.53 1.16 -48.46
CA ILE A 6 47.65 1.48 -47.01
C ILE A 6 46.30 1.88 -46.35
N CYS A 7 45.17 1.91 -47.07
CA CYS A 7 43.92 2.40 -46.50
C CYS A 7 42.98 1.30 -45.93
N PHE A 8 43.26 0.01 -46.14
CA PHE A 8 42.32 -1.04 -45.70
C PHE A 8 42.61 -1.64 -44.30
N SER A 9 43.81 -1.43 -43.77
CA SER A 9 44.19 -2.05 -42.49
C SER A 9 43.78 -1.22 -41.25
N THR A 10 43.70 0.10 -41.39
CA THR A 10 43.34 0.99 -40.26
C THR A 10 41.84 1.00 -39.95
N THR A 11 40.99 0.88 -40.96
CA THR A 11 39.53 0.83 -40.77
C THR A 11 39.07 -0.47 -40.11
N LEU A 12 39.70 -1.60 -40.39
CA LEU A 12 39.37 -2.89 -39.78
C LEU A 12 39.84 -2.94 -38.33
N LEU A 13 40.95 -2.30 -37.98
CA LEU A 13 41.46 -2.23 -36.61
C LEU A 13 40.60 -1.34 -35.71
N CYS A 14 40.08 -0.22 -36.22
CA CYS A 14 39.17 0.65 -35.51
C CYS A 14 37.80 -0.03 -35.27
N LEU A 15 37.29 -0.79 -36.25
CA LEU A 15 36.03 -1.52 -36.11
C LEU A 15 36.17 -2.66 -35.06
N GLY A 16 37.30 -3.38 -35.03
CA GLY A 16 37.60 -4.44 -34.07
C GLY A 16 37.74 -3.89 -32.64
N LEU A 17 38.33 -2.70 -32.45
CA LEU A 17 38.45 -2.06 -31.13
C LEU A 17 37.10 -1.52 -30.61
N LEU A 18 36.26 -1.03 -31.51
CA LEU A 18 34.90 -0.59 -31.14
C LEU A 18 34.02 -1.80 -30.73
N LEU A 19 34.07 -2.90 -31.46
CA LEU A 19 33.34 -4.12 -31.11
C LEU A 19 33.87 -4.75 -29.83
N ALA A 20 35.14 -4.79 -29.56
CA ALA A 20 35.73 -5.29 -28.32
C ALA A 20 35.40 -4.38 -27.13
N GLY A 21 35.29 -3.07 -27.34
CA GLY A 21 34.82 -2.12 -26.31
C GLY A 21 33.36 -2.31 -25.94
N CYS A 22 32.48 -2.53 -26.92
CA CYS A 22 31.07 -2.78 -26.72
C CYS A 22 30.82 -4.11 -25.97
N VAL A 23 31.49 -5.18 -26.35
CA VAL A 23 31.39 -6.49 -25.68
C VAL A 23 31.83 -6.41 -24.20
N ASN A 24 32.90 -5.65 -23.93
CA ASN A 24 33.38 -5.46 -22.56
C ASN A 24 32.42 -4.62 -21.73
N GLN A 25 31.72 -3.66 -22.32
CA GLN A 25 30.73 -2.82 -21.64
C GLN A 25 29.45 -3.60 -21.32
N GLU A 26 28.93 -4.36 -22.27
CA GLU A 26 27.77 -5.22 -22.06
C GLU A 26 28.00 -6.24 -20.95
N GLU A 27 29.16 -6.90 -20.96
CA GLU A 27 29.52 -7.87 -19.94
C GLU A 27 29.62 -7.24 -18.53
N ARG A 28 30.16 -6.02 -18.43
CA ARG A 28 30.20 -5.26 -17.16
C ARG A 28 28.80 -4.91 -16.66
N LEU A 29 27.90 -4.50 -17.56
CA LEU A 29 26.52 -4.21 -17.23
C LEU A 29 25.79 -5.49 -16.77
N ARG A 30 26.02 -6.62 -17.44
CA ARG A 30 25.46 -7.91 -17.06
C ARG A 30 25.91 -8.35 -15.65
N GLN A 31 27.21 -8.21 -15.37
CA GLN A 31 27.75 -8.51 -14.04
C GLN A 31 27.17 -7.59 -12.97
N ARG A 32 27.00 -6.29 -13.29
CA ARG A 32 26.38 -5.34 -12.36
C ARG A 32 24.90 -5.65 -12.15
N ALA A 33 24.14 -5.99 -13.19
CA ALA A 33 22.75 -6.42 -13.08
C ALA A 33 22.62 -7.66 -12.18
N ALA A 34 23.48 -8.66 -12.36
CA ALA A 34 23.50 -9.86 -11.53
C ALA A 34 23.86 -9.56 -10.05
N GLU A 35 24.68 -8.54 -9.79
CA GLU A 35 24.93 -8.05 -8.43
C GLU A 35 23.67 -7.38 -7.84
N LEU A 36 23.03 -6.50 -8.61
CA LEU A 36 21.84 -5.78 -8.18
C LEU A 36 20.65 -6.71 -7.90
N CYS A 37 20.50 -7.80 -8.66
CA CYS A 37 19.45 -8.80 -8.43
C CYS A 37 19.47 -9.39 -7.02
N LYS A 38 20.63 -9.41 -6.35
CA LYS A 38 20.74 -9.87 -4.95
C LYS A 38 20.05 -8.94 -3.95
N TYR A 39 19.74 -7.74 -4.38
CA TYR A 39 19.12 -6.68 -3.59
C TYR A 39 17.76 -6.27 -4.15
N VAL A 40 17.14 -7.11 -4.99
CA VAL A 40 15.75 -6.93 -5.41
C VAL A 40 14.89 -6.91 -4.15
N PRO A 41 14.00 -5.93 -4.03
CA PRO A 41 13.35 -5.63 -2.76
C PRO A 41 12.47 -6.77 -2.28
N ASP A 42 12.81 -7.20 -1.10
CA ASP A 42 11.99 -7.95 -0.18
C ASP A 42 11.87 -7.04 1.06
N HIS A 43 10.75 -7.09 1.75
CA HIS A 43 10.49 -6.27 2.93
C HIS A 43 11.63 -6.36 3.97
N GLU A 44 12.19 -7.55 4.19
CA GLU A 44 13.26 -7.77 5.16
C GLU A 44 14.62 -7.23 4.68
N LEU A 45 14.84 -7.14 3.37
CA LEU A 45 16.10 -6.75 2.76
C LEU A 45 16.17 -5.27 2.38
N LEU A 46 15.06 -4.52 2.44
CA LEU A 46 15.01 -3.14 1.95
C LEU A 46 16.10 -2.25 2.55
N ALA A 47 16.33 -2.31 3.86
CA ALA A 47 17.36 -1.51 4.52
C ALA A 47 18.78 -1.79 4.00
N GLN A 48 19.05 -3.04 3.58
CA GLN A 48 20.33 -3.48 3.01
C GLN A 48 20.47 -3.09 1.54
N SER A 49 19.35 -2.83 0.86
CA SER A 49 19.28 -2.53 -0.57
C SER A 49 19.50 -1.04 -0.89
N LYS A 50 19.55 -0.17 0.11
CA LYS A 50 19.61 1.28 -0.04
C LYS A 50 20.73 1.79 -0.95
N ASP A 51 21.92 1.21 -0.83
CA ASP A 51 23.11 1.64 -1.61
C ASP A 51 23.13 1.04 -3.02
N TYR A 52 22.18 0.16 -3.35
CA TYR A 52 22.04 -0.51 -4.64
C TYR A 52 20.85 -0.01 -5.46
N MET A 53 20.06 0.89 -4.90
CA MET A 53 18.91 1.50 -5.54
C MET A 53 19.11 3.00 -5.76
N THR A 54 18.41 3.56 -6.75
CA THR A 54 18.26 5.01 -6.82
C THR A 54 17.50 5.53 -5.60
N ALA A 55 17.82 6.74 -5.16
CA ALA A 55 17.17 7.36 -4.01
C ALA A 55 15.64 7.44 -4.17
N ASP A 56 15.18 7.68 -5.40
CA ASP A 56 13.76 7.75 -5.74
C ASP A 56 13.06 6.39 -5.59
N PHE A 57 13.65 5.33 -6.13
CA PHE A 57 13.07 3.99 -6.03
C PHE A 57 13.05 3.48 -4.59
N TYR A 58 14.16 3.68 -3.86
CA TYR A 58 14.23 3.35 -2.44
C TYR A 58 13.15 4.07 -1.63
N ALA A 59 12.96 5.39 -1.83
CA ALA A 59 11.97 6.17 -1.09
C ALA A 59 10.52 5.71 -1.36
N VAL A 60 10.23 5.27 -2.58
CA VAL A 60 8.92 4.71 -2.92
C VAL A 60 8.68 3.42 -2.16
N LEU A 61 9.64 2.49 -2.17
CA LEU A 61 9.52 1.21 -1.46
C LEU A 61 9.50 1.38 0.06
N ASP A 62 10.35 2.27 0.59
CA ASP A 62 10.37 2.57 2.03
C ASP A 62 9.01 3.13 2.50
N THR A 63 8.42 4.03 1.72
CA THR A 63 7.07 4.52 2.01
C THR A 63 6.03 3.40 1.99
N LEU A 64 6.08 2.56 0.96
CA LEU A 64 5.13 1.48 0.75
C LEU A 64 5.17 0.43 1.87
N PHE A 65 6.37 -0.04 2.22
CA PHE A 65 6.57 -1.07 3.25
C PHE A 65 6.30 -0.57 4.68
N ASN A 66 6.22 0.73 4.89
CA ASN A 66 5.84 1.36 6.15
C ASN A 66 4.37 1.81 6.20
N LEU A 67 3.55 1.44 5.21
CA LEU A 67 2.10 1.64 5.32
C LEU A 67 1.53 0.80 6.48
N PRO A 68 0.46 1.27 7.15
CA PRO A 68 -0.20 0.51 8.21
C PRO A 68 -0.64 -0.89 7.77
N GLU A 69 -0.57 -1.88 8.66
CA GLU A 69 -0.84 -3.29 8.32
C GLU A 69 -2.24 -3.57 7.79
N HIS A 70 -3.27 -2.87 8.27
CA HIS A 70 -4.63 -3.02 7.77
C HIS A 70 -4.81 -2.52 6.33
N GLU A 71 -4.01 -1.55 5.95
CA GLU A 71 -3.89 -1.09 4.58
C GLU A 71 -2.93 -1.99 3.79
N ALA A 72 -2.13 -2.78 4.51
CA ALA A 72 -1.25 -3.80 3.98
C ALA A 72 -1.98 -5.12 3.64
N MET A 73 -3.20 -5.35 4.08
CA MET A 73 -3.96 -6.55 3.69
C MET A 73 -4.38 -6.53 2.21
N ASP A 74 -4.47 -5.35 1.60
CA ASP A 74 -4.52 -5.22 0.14
C ASP A 74 -3.14 -5.39 -0.52
N HIS A 75 -2.13 -5.82 0.26
CA HIS A 75 -0.75 -5.99 -0.16
C HIS A 75 -0.42 -7.40 -0.64
N GLU A 76 -1.38 -8.19 -1.04
CA GLU A 76 -1.07 -9.42 -1.75
C GLU A 76 -0.01 -9.20 -2.82
N TRP A 77 0.00 -8.05 -3.49
CA TRP A 77 0.99 -7.71 -4.49
C TRP A 77 2.41 -7.40 -3.95
N LEU A 78 2.61 -7.06 -2.68
CA LEU A 78 3.96 -6.96 -2.10
C LEU A 78 4.65 -8.33 -2.01
N TYR A 79 3.91 -9.36 -1.68
CA TYR A 79 4.39 -10.74 -1.80
C TYR A 79 4.65 -11.11 -3.26
N TYR A 80 3.94 -10.49 -4.18
CA TYR A 80 3.99 -10.71 -5.62
C TYR A 80 4.94 -9.80 -6.37
N PHE A 81 5.68 -8.92 -5.68
CA PHE A 81 6.56 -7.96 -6.32
C PHE A 81 7.57 -8.60 -7.26
N VAL A 82 7.99 -9.82 -7.00
CA VAL A 82 8.88 -10.60 -7.85
C VAL A 82 8.33 -11.99 -8.15
N THR A 83 7.58 -12.61 -7.23
CA THR A 83 7.22 -14.02 -7.33
C THR A 83 5.77 -14.29 -7.75
N GLY A 84 4.91 -13.29 -7.76
CA GLY A 84 3.53 -13.41 -8.25
C GLY A 84 2.57 -14.31 -7.46
N ASN A 85 3.03 -15.23 -6.60
CA ASN A 85 2.16 -16.21 -5.94
C ASN A 85 2.71 -16.82 -4.64
N GLY A 86 3.49 -16.04 -3.87
CA GLY A 86 3.88 -16.41 -2.51
C GLY A 86 5.03 -17.39 -2.37
N GLY A 87 5.72 -17.75 -3.47
CA GLY A 87 6.99 -18.46 -3.43
C GLY A 87 8.12 -17.55 -2.96
N THR A 88 9.26 -18.13 -2.55
CA THR A 88 10.49 -17.40 -2.31
C THR A 88 11.38 -17.46 -3.54
N ILE A 89 12.19 -16.43 -3.77
CA ILE A 89 13.14 -16.42 -4.88
C ILE A 89 14.24 -17.44 -4.59
N ALA A 90 14.44 -18.38 -5.52
CA ALA A 90 15.52 -19.35 -5.45
C ALA A 90 16.81 -18.78 -6.04
N ASP A 91 16.71 -18.22 -7.25
CA ASP A 91 17.83 -17.54 -7.92
C ASP A 91 17.37 -16.56 -9.00
N PHE A 92 18.35 -15.76 -9.48
CA PHE A 92 18.21 -14.84 -10.61
C PHE A 92 19.28 -15.20 -11.66
N GLU A 93 18.86 -15.28 -12.92
CA GLU A 93 19.77 -15.41 -14.05
C GLU A 93 19.61 -14.23 -15.01
N VAL A 94 20.66 -13.41 -15.19
CA VAL A 94 20.65 -12.30 -16.16
C VAL A 94 20.96 -12.85 -17.55
N VAL A 95 19.94 -12.93 -18.40
CA VAL A 95 20.07 -13.49 -19.76
C VAL A 95 20.39 -12.45 -20.83
N GLY A 96 20.11 -11.17 -20.56
CA GLY A 96 20.39 -10.07 -21.48
C GLY A 96 20.55 -8.74 -20.76
N VAL A 97 21.27 -7.78 -21.37
CA VAL A 97 21.32 -6.39 -20.91
C VAL A 97 21.33 -5.50 -22.15
N GLN A 98 20.47 -4.49 -22.16
CA GLN A 98 20.41 -3.47 -23.17
C GLN A 98 20.60 -2.10 -22.54
N GLN A 99 21.69 -1.41 -22.92
CA GLN A 99 21.83 0.01 -22.60
C GLN A 99 20.95 0.82 -23.55
N THR A 100 20.01 1.59 -23.01
CA THR A 100 19.04 2.39 -23.80
C THR A 100 19.58 3.79 -24.12
N ASP A 101 20.41 4.34 -23.23
CA ASP A 101 21.13 5.61 -23.42
C ASP A 101 22.39 5.66 -22.54
N GLU A 102 23.01 6.84 -22.37
CA GLU A 102 24.25 7.00 -21.58
C GLU A 102 24.06 6.70 -20.09
N THR A 103 22.83 6.82 -19.59
CA THR A 103 22.50 6.74 -18.16
C THR A 103 21.48 5.66 -17.83
N HIS A 104 20.88 4.99 -18.81
CA HIS A 104 19.85 3.98 -18.57
C HIS A 104 20.17 2.65 -19.25
N ALA A 105 19.87 1.58 -18.57
CA ALA A 105 19.96 0.22 -19.10
C ALA A 105 18.82 -0.65 -18.52
N VAL A 106 18.46 -1.70 -19.27
CA VAL A 106 17.47 -2.69 -18.87
C VAL A 106 18.11 -4.07 -18.97
N ALA A 107 18.07 -4.85 -17.89
CA ALA A 107 18.47 -6.23 -17.88
C ALA A 107 17.24 -7.15 -17.92
N THR A 108 17.30 -8.15 -18.80
CA THR A 108 16.33 -9.26 -18.80
C THR A 108 16.82 -10.31 -17.82
N VAL A 109 15.97 -10.65 -16.86
CA VAL A 109 16.29 -11.53 -15.74
C VAL A 109 15.30 -12.68 -15.70
N LEU A 110 15.78 -13.90 -15.65
CA LEU A 110 14.95 -15.06 -15.35
C LEU A 110 14.96 -15.30 -13.84
N VAL A 111 13.78 -15.42 -13.26
CA VAL A 111 13.59 -15.68 -11.83
C VAL A 111 13.03 -17.08 -11.67
N ARG A 112 13.65 -17.88 -10.80
CA ARG A 112 13.13 -19.16 -10.36
C ARG A 112 12.70 -19.10 -8.91
N GLN A 113 11.57 -19.71 -8.62
CA GLN A 113 10.96 -19.70 -7.28
C GLN A 113 11.24 -21.00 -6.56
N LYS A 114 11.24 -20.92 -5.25
CA LYS A 114 11.23 -22.05 -4.34
C LYS A 114 9.93 -22.05 -3.58
N TRP A 115 9.21 -23.16 -3.65
CA TRP A 115 7.91 -23.33 -3.04
C TRP A 115 8.01 -23.81 -1.59
N GLU A 116 6.95 -23.66 -0.79
CA GLU A 116 6.90 -24.06 0.62
C GLU A 116 7.19 -25.55 0.84
N ASP A 117 6.85 -26.41 -0.13
CA ASP A 117 7.16 -27.85 -0.08
C ASP A 117 8.64 -28.17 -0.35
N GLY A 118 9.46 -27.15 -0.61
CA GLY A 118 10.89 -27.26 -0.89
C GLY A 118 11.21 -27.57 -2.36
N THR A 119 10.21 -27.70 -3.24
CA THR A 119 10.44 -27.83 -4.68
C THR A 119 10.91 -26.49 -5.27
N MET A 120 11.66 -26.57 -6.35
CA MET A 120 12.13 -25.41 -7.10
C MET A 120 11.58 -25.49 -8.53
N ASP A 121 11.34 -24.33 -9.13
CA ASP A 121 11.00 -24.23 -10.54
C ASP A 121 12.10 -24.87 -11.40
N SER A 122 11.69 -25.53 -12.46
CA SER A 122 12.61 -25.98 -13.49
C SER A 122 13.07 -24.78 -14.36
N GLU A 123 14.10 -24.97 -15.19
CA GLU A 123 14.54 -23.92 -16.12
C GLU A 123 13.43 -23.48 -17.09
N SER A 124 12.49 -24.38 -17.41
CA SER A 124 11.35 -24.07 -18.30
C SER A 124 10.22 -23.29 -17.63
N ASP A 125 10.21 -23.25 -16.29
CA ASP A 125 9.18 -22.57 -15.49
C ASP A 125 9.69 -21.21 -14.96
N ALA A 126 10.94 -20.84 -15.28
CA ALA A 126 11.50 -19.54 -14.91
C ALA A 126 10.71 -18.39 -15.55
N GLU A 127 10.35 -17.41 -14.76
CA GLU A 127 9.63 -16.21 -15.21
C GLU A 127 10.60 -15.11 -15.65
N GLU A 128 10.27 -14.45 -16.77
CA GLU A 128 11.06 -13.36 -17.31
C GLU A 128 10.64 -12.02 -16.69
N HIS A 129 11.61 -11.31 -16.15
CA HIS A 129 11.48 -10.01 -15.50
C HIS A 129 12.45 -8.99 -16.08
N HIS A 130 12.22 -7.70 -15.79
CA HIS A 130 13.05 -6.60 -16.26
C HIS A 130 13.57 -5.77 -15.09
N LEU A 131 14.91 -5.77 -14.93
CA LEU A 131 15.60 -4.90 -13.99
C LEU A 131 16.00 -3.61 -14.72
N TYR A 132 15.45 -2.49 -14.31
CA TYR A 132 15.81 -1.17 -14.83
C TYR A 132 16.96 -0.60 -14.01
N MET A 133 17.98 -0.08 -14.70
CA MET A 133 19.17 0.47 -14.07
C MET A 133 19.40 1.91 -14.54
N GLU A 134 19.84 2.75 -13.63
CA GLU A 134 20.23 4.14 -13.88
C GLU A 134 21.66 4.39 -13.40
N TYR A 135 22.44 5.12 -14.22
CA TYR A 135 23.81 5.50 -13.87
C TYR A 135 23.83 6.79 -13.08
N VAL A 136 24.12 6.71 -11.79
CA VAL A 136 24.10 7.82 -10.85
C VAL A 136 25.44 7.85 -10.10
N ASP A 137 26.09 9.00 -10.05
CA ASP A 137 27.32 9.25 -9.30
C ASP A 137 28.44 8.21 -9.53
N GLY A 138 28.58 7.75 -10.76
CA GLY A 138 29.66 6.85 -11.15
C GLY A 138 29.34 5.36 -11.02
N GLN A 139 28.10 4.99 -10.68
CA GLN A 139 27.68 3.60 -10.55
C GLN A 139 26.27 3.35 -11.11
N TRP A 140 26.05 2.13 -11.57
CA TRP A 140 24.74 1.68 -11.98
C TRP A 140 23.93 1.21 -10.75
N LEU A 141 22.74 1.78 -10.55
CA LEU A 141 21.80 1.48 -9.48
C LEU A 141 20.50 0.93 -10.06
N MET A 142 19.80 0.12 -9.30
CA MET A 142 18.43 -0.31 -9.61
C MET A 142 17.49 0.89 -9.52
N SER A 143 16.77 1.19 -10.59
CA SER A 143 15.82 2.31 -10.66
C SER A 143 14.36 1.87 -10.69
N ASP A 144 14.12 0.62 -11.09
CA ASP A 144 12.81 -0.03 -11.10
C ASP A 144 12.96 -1.54 -11.33
N PHE A 145 11.89 -2.29 -11.08
CA PHE A 145 11.76 -3.70 -11.42
C PHE A 145 10.36 -3.91 -12.01
N ASP A 146 10.25 -4.44 -13.24
CA ASP A 146 9.00 -4.65 -13.98
C ASP A 146 8.05 -3.45 -14.03
N GLU A 147 8.59 -2.22 -14.02
CA GLU A 147 7.82 -0.98 -14.01
C GLU A 147 6.91 -0.82 -12.77
N HIS A 148 7.19 -1.57 -11.70
CA HIS A 148 6.37 -1.56 -10.47
C HIS A 148 6.39 -0.22 -9.72
N LYS A 149 7.44 0.60 -9.91
CA LYS A 149 7.53 1.89 -9.21
C LYS A 149 6.31 2.80 -9.43
N ALA A 150 5.77 2.79 -10.66
CA ALA A 150 4.57 3.56 -10.98
C ALA A 150 3.34 3.05 -10.24
N ASP A 151 3.20 1.73 -10.12
CA ASP A 151 2.10 1.09 -9.40
C ASP A 151 2.23 1.31 -7.90
N CYS A 152 3.45 1.21 -7.35
CA CYS A 152 3.74 1.55 -5.96
C CYS A 152 3.30 2.99 -5.62
N ARG A 153 3.67 3.95 -6.47
CA ARG A 153 3.27 5.36 -6.27
C ARG A 153 1.77 5.55 -6.32
N ARG A 154 1.08 4.87 -7.23
CA ARG A 154 -0.37 4.92 -7.34
C ARG A 154 -1.02 4.37 -6.09
N HIS A 155 -0.56 3.23 -5.58
CA HIS A 155 -1.06 2.61 -4.35
C HIS A 155 -0.85 3.52 -3.14
N ILE A 156 0.35 4.08 -2.97
CA ILE A 156 0.64 5.06 -1.91
C ILE A 156 -0.31 6.29 -2.00
N ALA A 157 -0.59 6.76 -3.22
CA ALA A 157 -1.47 7.91 -3.41
C ALA A 157 -2.92 7.59 -3.04
N ILE A 158 -3.43 6.42 -3.41
CA ILE A 158 -4.76 5.93 -3.03
C ILE A 158 -4.86 5.82 -1.52
N ASN A 159 -3.90 5.17 -0.89
CA ASN A 159 -3.84 4.97 0.55
C ASN A 159 -3.84 6.31 1.32
N ARG A 160 -2.98 7.26 0.94
CA ARG A 160 -2.97 8.60 1.54
C ARG A 160 -4.29 9.35 1.36
N ARG A 161 -4.96 9.15 0.24
CA ARG A 161 -6.28 9.73 0.00
C ARG A 161 -7.32 9.14 0.94
N GLU A 162 -7.34 7.83 1.09
CA GLU A 162 -8.24 7.12 2.01
C GLU A 162 -8.02 7.58 3.46
N GLN A 163 -6.77 7.68 3.91
CA GLN A 163 -6.46 8.22 5.25
C GLN A 163 -7.02 9.63 5.45
N THR A 164 -6.92 10.52 4.44
CA THR A 164 -7.46 11.88 4.53
C THR A 164 -8.99 11.90 4.56
N VAL A 165 -9.66 11.00 3.85
CA VAL A 165 -11.12 10.82 3.92
C VAL A 165 -11.54 10.32 5.30
N ARG A 166 -10.91 9.27 5.81
CA ARG A 166 -11.18 8.72 7.15
C ARG A 166 -10.96 9.75 8.25
N ALA A 167 -9.87 10.50 8.19
CA ALA A 167 -9.59 11.58 9.15
C ALA A 167 -10.68 12.65 9.12
N ALA A 168 -11.12 13.10 7.93
CA ALA A 168 -12.19 14.09 7.81
C ALA A 168 -13.53 13.59 8.38
N ILE A 169 -13.86 12.32 8.16
CA ILE A 169 -15.06 11.70 8.74
C ILE A 169 -14.92 11.62 10.26
N SER A 170 -13.79 11.16 10.78
CA SER A 170 -13.51 11.04 12.22
C SER A 170 -13.61 12.39 12.92
N ASP A 171 -13.02 13.43 12.37
CA ASP A 171 -13.09 14.80 12.90
C ASP A 171 -14.53 15.31 12.94
N TYR A 172 -15.31 15.06 11.89
CA TYR A 172 -16.72 15.41 11.83
C TYR A 172 -17.52 14.68 12.91
N LEU A 173 -17.32 13.36 13.03
CA LEU A 173 -18.04 12.55 14.02
C LEU A 173 -17.75 13.00 15.44
N VAL A 174 -16.50 13.26 15.79
CA VAL A 174 -16.13 13.77 17.12
C VAL A 174 -16.80 15.12 17.39
N ARG A 175 -16.68 16.05 16.43
CA ARG A 175 -17.08 17.44 16.62
C ARG A 175 -18.57 17.64 16.59
N GLU A 176 -19.29 17.00 15.62
CA GLU A 176 -20.71 17.26 15.37
C GLU A 176 -21.63 16.21 16.04
N ILE A 177 -21.18 14.95 16.09
CA ILE A 177 -21.97 13.87 16.64
C ILE A 177 -21.59 13.61 18.10
N GLY A 178 -20.30 13.49 18.39
CA GLY A 178 -19.78 13.29 19.74
C GLY A 178 -20.22 14.37 20.72
N ALA A 179 -20.28 15.62 20.26
CA ALA A 179 -20.76 16.74 21.09
C ALA A 179 -22.22 16.61 21.57
N GLN A 180 -23.01 15.71 20.96
CA GLN A 180 -24.41 15.49 21.34
C GLN A 180 -24.55 14.48 22.50
N TYR A 181 -23.49 13.82 22.90
CA TYR A 181 -23.44 12.80 23.94
C TYR A 181 -22.91 13.33 25.27
N LEU A 182 -23.12 12.57 26.34
CA LEU A 182 -22.44 12.81 27.61
C LEU A 182 -20.94 12.58 27.43
N GLN A 183 -20.16 13.63 27.65
CA GLN A 183 -18.72 13.60 27.41
C GLN A 183 -17.98 12.79 28.48
N GLY A 184 -16.99 12.02 28.04
CA GLY A 184 -15.95 11.40 28.83
C GLY A 184 -14.59 12.06 28.57
N GLU A 185 -13.52 11.37 28.91
CA GLU A 185 -12.14 11.86 28.71
C GLU A 185 -11.71 11.76 27.24
N LEU A 186 -12.15 10.71 26.53
CA LEU A 186 -11.76 10.41 25.15
C LEU A 186 -13.00 10.17 24.29
N CYS A 187 -13.09 10.84 23.15
CA CYS A 187 -14.11 10.61 22.14
C CYS A 187 -13.48 9.86 20.97
N ILE A 188 -13.85 8.61 20.77
CA ILE A 188 -13.26 7.75 19.75
C ILE A 188 -14.33 7.41 18.70
N PRO A 189 -14.15 7.88 17.46
CA PRO A 189 -14.99 7.50 16.32
C PRO A 189 -14.57 6.16 15.76
N MET A 190 -15.51 5.43 15.14
CA MET A 190 -15.25 4.19 14.43
C MET A 190 -16.07 4.16 13.15
N LEU A 191 -15.48 3.65 12.09
CA LEU A 191 -16.01 3.70 10.74
C LEU A 191 -16.24 2.29 10.20
N LEU A 192 -17.50 1.89 10.01
CA LEU A 192 -17.86 0.69 9.25
C LEU A 192 -18.37 1.13 7.89
N ILE A 193 -17.47 1.18 6.90
CA ILE A 193 -17.79 1.66 5.56
C ILE A 193 -18.40 0.52 4.75
N ALA A 194 -19.60 0.74 4.21
CA ALA A 194 -20.29 -0.22 3.34
C ALA A 194 -19.98 0.02 1.86
N ALA A 195 -19.79 1.27 1.46
CA ALA A 195 -19.44 1.65 0.10
C ALA A 195 -18.93 3.10 0.03
N GLU A 196 -18.14 3.35 -0.99
CA GLU A 196 -17.67 4.69 -1.36
C GLU A 196 -17.97 4.95 -2.85
N ASP A 197 -18.21 6.21 -3.19
CA ASP A 197 -18.32 6.71 -4.56
C ASP A 197 -17.47 7.96 -4.67
N ASP A 198 -16.23 7.76 -5.05
CA ASP A 198 -15.20 8.78 -5.20
C ASP A 198 -15.20 9.46 -6.56
N GLU A 199 -15.93 8.90 -7.54
CA GLU A 199 -16.13 9.51 -8.84
C GLU A 199 -17.16 10.64 -8.78
N SER A 200 -18.11 10.58 -7.82
CA SER A 200 -19.10 11.62 -7.62
C SER A 200 -18.48 12.87 -6.97
N LYS A 201 -19.03 14.05 -7.31
CA LYS A 201 -18.65 15.32 -6.68
C LYS A 201 -19.91 16.02 -6.21
N PRO A 202 -20.15 16.12 -4.89
CA PRO A 202 -19.28 15.66 -3.78
C PRO A 202 -19.17 14.14 -3.67
N MET A 203 -18.04 13.66 -3.11
CA MET A 203 -17.80 12.25 -2.78
C MET A 203 -18.86 11.73 -1.81
N ARG A 204 -19.26 10.48 -1.93
CA ARG A 204 -20.28 9.85 -1.10
C ARG A 204 -19.73 8.63 -0.40
N VAL A 205 -19.99 8.52 0.91
CA VAL A 205 -19.56 7.39 1.76
C VAL A 205 -20.76 6.87 2.53
N TRP A 206 -21.13 5.61 2.30
CA TRP A 206 -22.19 4.90 3.03
C TRP A 206 -21.57 4.03 4.10
N GLY A 207 -22.09 4.12 5.31
CA GLY A 207 -21.54 3.32 6.41
C GLY A 207 -22.39 3.35 7.67
N ASP A 208 -21.89 2.64 8.67
CA ASP A 208 -22.35 2.75 10.05
C ASP A 208 -21.23 3.46 10.84
N PHE A 209 -21.50 4.68 11.24
CA PHE A 209 -20.52 5.57 11.86
C PHE A 209 -20.76 5.63 13.35
N TRP A 210 -19.77 5.21 14.12
CA TRP A 210 -19.92 5.11 15.57
C TRP A 210 -19.12 6.20 16.25
N VAL A 211 -19.63 6.67 17.37
CA VAL A 211 -18.97 7.60 18.27
C VAL A 211 -19.19 7.14 19.69
N PHE A 212 -18.11 6.91 20.42
CA PHE A 212 -18.17 6.58 21.83
C PHE A 212 -17.25 7.46 22.66
N TRP A 213 -17.76 7.88 23.80
CA TRP A 213 -16.98 8.52 24.84
C TRP A 213 -16.52 7.48 25.85
N TYR A 214 -15.27 7.57 26.23
CA TYR A 214 -14.64 6.68 27.21
C TYR A 214 -13.99 7.49 28.32
N ASN A 215 -13.94 6.88 29.53
CA ASN A 215 -13.04 7.27 30.60
C ASN A 215 -11.95 6.21 30.76
N GLN A 216 -10.72 6.62 30.99
CA GLN A 216 -9.65 5.70 31.30
C GLN A 216 -9.66 5.37 32.79
N VAL A 217 -9.83 4.10 33.13
CA VAL A 217 -9.79 3.60 34.51
C VAL A 217 -8.75 2.48 34.60
N GLY A 218 -7.56 2.85 35.05
CA GLY A 218 -6.40 1.95 35.05
C GLY A 218 -5.97 1.65 33.61
N ASP A 219 -5.96 0.37 33.24
CA ASP A 219 -5.63 -0.11 31.89
C ASP A 219 -6.89 -0.41 31.03
N THR A 220 -8.04 0.16 31.39
CA THR A 220 -9.32 -0.12 30.74
C THR A 220 -9.99 1.18 30.27
N LEU A 221 -10.44 1.23 29.02
CA LEU A 221 -11.36 2.23 28.49
C LEU A 221 -12.80 1.83 28.87
N LYS A 222 -13.43 2.60 29.76
CA LYS A 222 -14.83 2.39 30.13
C LYS A 222 -15.75 3.29 29.35
N THR A 223 -16.69 2.70 28.62
CA THR A 223 -17.69 3.44 27.84
C THR A 223 -18.56 4.31 28.75
N VAL A 224 -18.65 5.58 28.45
CA VAL A 224 -19.51 6.57 29.12
C VAL A 224 -20.84 6.71 28.37
N SER A 225 -20.77 6.96 27.09
CA SER A 225 -21.92 7.16 26.20
C SER A 225 -21.51 7.05 24.76
N GLY A 226 -22.46 6.95 23.86
CA GLY A 226 -22.20 6.91 22.42
C GLY A 226 -23.27 6.16 21.67
N GLY A 227 -23.05 5.93 20.40
CA GLY A 227 -24.00 5.19 19.56
C GLY A 227 -23.53 5.02 18.13
N SER A 228 -24.33 4.25 17.40
CA SER A 228 -24.22 3.95 15.98
C SER A 228 -25.09 4.92 15.19
N HIS A 229 -24.56 5.42 14.07
CA HIS A 229 -25.21 6.39 13.20
C HIS A 229 -25.09 5.95 11.73
N PRO A 230 -25.84 4.95 11.30
CA PRO A 230 -25.82 4.53 9.91
C PRO A 230 -26.37 5.60 8.98
N GLY A 231 -25.77 5.73 7.79
CA GLY A 231 -26.20 6.73 6.82
C GLY A 231 -25.24 6.96 5.67
N LEU A 232 -25.46 8.11 5.00
CA LEU A 232 -24.68 8.61 3.88
C LEU A 232 -24.01 9.91 4.26
N LEU A 233 -22.68 9.93 4.26
CA LEU A 233 -21.86 11.13 4.34
C LEU A 233 -21.55 11.65 2.94
N THR A 234 -21.56 12.98 2.78
CA THR A 234 -21.07 13.66 1.60
C THR A 234 -19.86 14.50 1.96
N LEU A 235 -18.79 14.43 1.13
CA LEU A 235 -17.54 15.12 1.39
C LEU A 235 -17.17 15.98 0.17
N SER A 236 -16.74 17.20 0.43
CA SER A 236 -16.06 18.04 -0.58
C SER A 236 -14.56 17.89 -0.44
N GLU A 237 -13.87 17.98 -1.57
CA GLU A 237 -12.41 18.02 -1.65
C GLU A 237 -11.96 19.39 -2.13
N GLU A 238 -11.09 20.04 -1.37
CA GLU A 238 -10.43 21.29 -1.74
C GLU A 238 -8.93 21.18 -1.44
N ASP A 239 -8.09 21.35 -2.45
CA ASP A 239 -6.61 21.26 -2.33
C ASP A 239 -6.12 19.96 -1.63
N GLY A 240 -6.73 18.81 -1.97
CA GLY A 240 -6.40 17.51 -1.40
C GLY A 240 -6.86 17.33 0.05
N ARG A 241 -7.67 18.21 0.58
CA ARG A 241 -8.29 18.11 1.90
C ARG A 241 -9.77 17.81 1.78
N PHE A 242 -10.21 16.82 2.54
CA PHE A 242 -11.61 16.46 2.61
C PHE A 242 -12.31 17.13 3.78
N ALA A 243 -13.58 17.49 3.57
CA ALA A 243 -14.47 17.97 4.62
C ALA A 243 -15.86 17.38 4.43
N VAL A 244 -16.47 16.89 5.51
CA VAL A 244 -17.87 16.43 5.50
C VAL A 244 -18.78 17.64 5.36
N THR A 245 -19.62 17.63 4.31
CA THR A 245 -20.56 18.71 3.98
C THR A 245 -22.00 18.32 4.24
N GLY A 246 -22.30 17.04 4.43
CA GLY A 246 -23.64 16.57 4.72
C GLY A 246 -23.64 15.18 5.33
N PHE A 247 -24.67 14.89 6.13
CA PHE A 247 -24.92 13.58 6.69
C PHE A 247 -26.41 13.25 6.69
N GLU A 248 -26.81 12.35 5.80
CA GLU A 248 -28.17 11.80 5.78
C GLU A 248 -28.22 10.53 6.62
N ARG A 249 -28.80 10.62 7.82
CA ARG A 249 -28.88 9.52 8.77
C ARG A 249 -30.11 8.65 8.56
N VAL A 250 -29.93 7.35 8.80
CA VAL A 250 -31.05 6.40 8.93
C VAL A 250 -31.91 6.80 10.12
N GLU A 251 -33.22 6.74 9.96
CA GLU A 251 -34.19 7.10 11.00
C GLU A 251 -34.34 5.93 12.00
N ASP A 252 -34.49 6.24 13.27
CA ASP A 252 -34.68 5.24 14.31
C ASP A 252 -36.10 4.63 14.35
N GLY A 253 -36.18 3.48 15.04
CA GLY A 253 -37.45 2.81 15.35
C GLY A 253 -38.13 2.21 14.12
N SER A 254 -39.45 2.41 13.99
CA SER A 254 -40.26 1.77 12.94
C SER A 254 -39.86 2.23 11.49
N ARG A 255 -39.15 3.33 11.36
CA ARG A 255 -38.69 3.84 10.07
C ARG A 255 -37.29 3.42 9.69
N PHE A 256 -36.59 2.72 10.55
CA PHE A 256 -35.21 2.28 10.34
C PHE A 256 -35.05 1.55 9.00
N GLN A 257 -35.78 0.46 8.80
CA GLN A 257 -35.65 -0.38 7.63
C GLN A 257 -35.94 0.38 6.32
N SER A 258 -37.01 1.18 6.28
CA SER A 258 -37.38 1.91 5.06
C SER A 258 -36.42 3.04 4.74
N SER A 259 -35.93 3.75 5.75
CA SER A 259 -34.95 4.83 5.53
C SER A 259 -33.57 4.25 5.16
N ALA A 260 -33.16 3.15 5.78
CA ALA A 260 -31.94 2.44 5.42
C ALA A 260 -31.96 1.95 3.97
N GLN A 261 -33.05 1.29 3.54
CA GLN A 261 -33.20 0.88 2.14
C GLN A 261 -33.13 2.06 1.15
N ARG A 262 -33.73 3.18 1.50
CA ARG A 262 -33.72 4.39 0.67
C ARG A 262 -32.30 5.00 0.59
N ILE A 263 -31.61 5.12 1.72
CA ILE A 263 -30.28 5.79 1.82
C ILE A 263 -29.20 4.92 1.18
N PHE A 264 -29.18 3.62 1.49
CA PHE A 264 -28.13 2.72 1.00
C PHE A 264 -28.39 2.20 -0.43
N GLY A 265 -29.66 2.14 -0.88
CA GLY A 265 -30.00 1.72 -2.24
C GLY A 265 -29.35 0.38 -2.61
N LYS A 266 -28.52 0.37 -3.63
CA LYS A 266 -27.78 -0.85 -4.08
C LYS A 266 -26.78 -1.39 -3.06
N HIS A 267 -26.40 -0.61 -2.06
CA HIS A 267 -25.46 -1.00 -1.00
C HIS A 267 -26.17 -1.53 0.26
N PHE A 268 -27.49 -1.62 0.24
CA PHE A 268 -28.29 -2.00 1.41
C PHE A 268 -27.95 -3.37 1.96
N ASP A 269 -27.73 -4.37 1.10
CA ASP A 269 -27.42 -5.73 1.54
C ASP A 269 -26.04 -5.81 2.24
N VAL A 270 -25.05 -5.06 1.74
CA VAL A 270 -23.72 -4.95 2.37
C VAL A 270 -23.87 -4.31 3.75
N PHE A 271 -24.54 -3.17 3.83
CA PHE A 271 -24.83 -2.50 5.09
C PHE A 271 -25.56 -3.42 6.08
N GLN A 272 -26.63 -4.10 5.65
CA GLN A 272 -27.41 -4.97 6.50
C GLN A 272 -26.57 -6.11 7.07
N ASN A 273 -25.72 -6.75 6.25
CA ASN A 273 -24.82 -7.81 6.70
C ASN A 273 -23.82 -7.32 7.75
N MET A 274 -23.24 -6.15 7.57
CA MET A 274 -22.31 -5.54 8.54
C MET A 274 -23.04 -5.13 9.82
N HIS A 275 -24.15 -4.41 9.71
CA HIS A 275 -24.88 -3.85 10.82
C HIS A 275 -25.53 -4.92 11.71
N SER A 276 -26.01 -6.04 11.16
CA SER A 276 -26.65 -7.13 11.89
C SER A 276 -25.67 -8.19 12.40
N ASN A 277 -24.42 -8.19 11.97
CA ASN A 277 -23.42 -9.16 12.39
C ASN A 277 -22.62 -8.63 13.59
N GLU A 278 -22.94 -9.17 14.77
CA GLU A 278 -22.30 -8.75 16.02
C GLU A 278 -20.80 -9.05 16.03
N ASP A 279 -20.37 -10.21 15.51
CA ASP A 279 -18.95 -10.59 15.45
C ASP A 279 -18.13 -9.61 14.60
N VAL A 280 -18.67 -9.20 13.44
CA VAL A 280 -18.03 -8.21 12.57
C VAL A 280 -17.92 -6.87 13.28
N ARG A 281 -18.98 -6.42 13.94
CA ARG A 281 -19.00 -5.14 14.65
C ARG A 281 -18.00 -5.10 15.81
N GLU A 282 -17.94 -6.19 16.58
CA GLU A 282 -16.99 -6.32 17.68
C GLU A 282 -15.53 -6.38 17.18
N ALA A 283 -15.26 -7.12 16.09
CA ALA A 283 -13.93 -7.18 15.49
C ALA A 283 -13.45 -5.80 15.03
N VAL A 284 -14.27 -5.08 14.25
CA VAL A 284 -13.97 -3.72 13.78
C VAL A 284 -13.79 -2.74 14.95
N ARG A 285 -14.64 -2.83 15.99
CA ARG A 285 -14.51 -2.00 17.17
C ARG A 285 -13.19 -2.22 17.89
N LYS A 286 -12.84 -3.49 18.10
CA LYS A 286 -11.58 -3.86 18.75
C LYS A 286 -10.38 -3.34 17.96
N GLU A 287 -10.33 -3.58 16.67
CA GLU A 287 -9.28 -3.14 15.77
C GLU A 287 -9.08 -1.61 15.83
N GLN A 288 -10.16 -0.85 15.61
CA GLN A 288 -10.06 0.61 15.59
C GLN A 288 -9.74 1.22 16.97
N LEU A 289 -10.16 0.56 18.06
CA LEU A 289 -9.70 0.96 19.40
C LEU A 289 -8.22 0.66 19.61
N GLN A 290 -7.72 -0.50 19.16
CA GLN A 290 -6.28 -0.83 19.21
C GLN A 290 -5.45 0.21 18.45
N GLU A 291 -5.85 0.55 17.23
CA GLU A 291 -5.20 1.58 16.43
C GLU A 291 -5.18 2.93 17.13
N TYR A 292 -6.32 3.35 17.64
CA TYR A 292 -6.44 4.63 18.33
C TYR A 292 -5.53 4.71 19.55
N VAL A 293 -5.52 3.70 20.42
CA VAL A 293 -4.69 3.69 21.61
C VAL A 293 -3.20 3.61 21.29
N GLN A 294 -2.83 2.90 20.23
CA GLN A 294 -1.46 2.82 19.75
C GLN A 294 -0.98 4.16 19.18
N GLN A 295 -1.74 4.77 18.28
CA GLN A 295 -1.42 6.05 17.65
C GLN A 295 -1.27 7.17 18.67
N HIS A 296 -2.07 7.16 19.76
CA HIS A 296 -2.07 8.16 20.78
C HIS A 296 -1.23 7.77 22.02
N SER A 297 -0.54 6.62 21.97
CA SER A 297 0.28 6.09 23.07
C SER A 297 -0.48 6.00 24.39
N ILE A 298 -1.75 5.59 24.36
CA ILE A 298 -2.62 5.46 25.54
C ILE A 298 -2.34 4.09 26.19
N PRO A 299 -1.94 4.02 27.47
CA PRO A 299 -1.51 2.79 28.12
C PRO A 299 -2.70 1.97 28.63
N VAL A 300 -3.53 1.49 27.72
CA VAL A 300 -4.69 0.61 28.01
C VAL A 300 -4.56 -0.72 27.30
N ARG A 301 -5.22 -1.73 27.85
CA ARG A 301 -5.24 -3.11 27.34
C ARG A 301 -6.64 -3.65 27.13
N TYR A 302 -7.64 -2.98 27.70
CA TYR A 302 -9.03 -3.45 27.70
C TYR A 302 -9.97 -2.30 27.36
N TYR A 303 -11.14 -2.66 26.83
CA TYR A 303 -12.31 -1.78 26.85
C TYR A 303 -13.49 -2.48 27.54
N GLN A 304 -14.43 -1.71 28.06
CA GLN A 304 -15.56 -2.23 28.81
C GLN A 304 -16.82 -1.39 28.64
N ASP A 305 -17.88 -2.00 28.16
CA ASP A 305 -19.22 -1.41 28.19
C ASP A 305 -19.88 -1.61 29.56
N TYR A 306 -20.81 -0.71 29.89
CA TYR A 306 -21.49 -0.75 31.15
C TYR A 306 -22.29 -2.07 31.33
N GLY A 307 -21.99 -2.79 32.40
CA GLY A 307 -22.65 -4.07 32.74
C GLY A 307 -22.09 -5.30 32.03
N TRP A 308 -21.05 -5.14 31.17
CA TRP A 308 -20.42 -6.22 30.44
C TRP A 308 -19.00 -6.51 30.94
N PRO A 309 -18.47 -7.70 30.75
CA PRO A 309 -17.07 -8.01 31.01
C PRO A 309 -16.13 -7.11 30.15
N ALA A 310 -14.93 -6.87 30.66
CA ALA A 310 -13.89 -6.20 29.88
C ALA A 310 -13.41 -7.11 28.73
N VAL A 311 -13.18 -6.51 27.57
CA VAL A 311 -12.67 -7.15 26.37
C VAL A 311 -11.22 -6.72 26.18
N GLU A 312 -10.33 -7.65 25.91
CA GLU A 312 -8.91 -7.37 25.64
C GLU A 312 -8.77 -6.77 24.24
N LEU A 313 -8.02 -5.64 24.17
CA LEU A 313 -7.64 -4.95 22.94
C LEU A 313 -6.48 -5.65 22.25
#